data_e93ee66c5ede9e01d04ca07f55df05af
#
_entry.id   e93ee66c5ede9e01d04ca07f55df05af
#
_cell.length_a   1.000
_cell.length_b   1.000
_cell.length_c   1.000
_cell.angle_alpha   90.00
_cell.angle_beta   90.00
_cell.angle_gamma   90.00
#
_symmetry.space_group_name_H-M   'P 1'
#
loop_
_entity.id
_entity.type
_entity.pdbx_description
1 polymer ?
#
loop_
_entity_poly.entity_id
_entity_poly.type
_entity_poly.pdbx_seq_one_letter_code
_entity_poly.pdbx_strand_id
1 'polypeptide(L)'
;PYTTLFRSGVFDGSIKPEQYNQKWWELKAQYQGVAPAGARGEEFFDAGAKYHVPGNTPYLRYFLARILQYQFYKGLCDAAGYTGPLNQCTFYGNKEAGQKYWAMLSKGASQPWQATLKELTGTDKLDAAPMLEYFAPLQEWLKQQNEGQMCGWQAGPAQPVKPAAP
;
A
#
# COMPACT_ATOMS: atom_id res chain seq x y z
N PRO A 1 -1.48 1.48 -5.23
CA PRO A 1 -2.70 1.11 -5.98
C PRO A 1 -3.10 2.14 -7.04
N TYR A 2 -3.00 3.46 -6.76
CA TYR A 2 -3.47 4.51 -7.69
C TYR A 2 -2.89 4.38 -9.12
N THR A 3 -1.61 4.05 -9.26
CA THR A 3 -0.97 3.85 -10.58
C THR A 3 -1.60 2.69 -11.35
N THR A 4 -1.88 1.58 -10.68
CA THR A 4 -2.52 0.41 -11.28
C THR A 4 -3.97 0.71 -11.63
N LEU A 5 -4.71 1.36 -10.75
CA LEU A 5 -6.11 1.75 -10.99
C LEU A 5 -6.21 2.71 -12.18
N PHE A 6 -5.32 3.70 -12.27
CA PHE A 6 -5.26 4.60 -13.42
C PHE A 6 -5.03 3.83 -14.73
N ARG A 7 -4.00 2.99 -14.78
CA ARG A 7 -3.70 2.19 -15.98
C ARG A 7 -4.85 1.27 -16.37
N SER A 8 -5.44 0.56 -15.40
CA SER A 8 -6.60 -0.31 -15.66
C SER A 8 -7.75 0.47 -16.26
N GLY A 9 -8.08 1.65 -15.69
CA GLY A 9 -9.13 2.51 -16.21
C GLY A 9 -8.85 3.07 -17.61
N VAL A 10 -7.59 3.30 -17.95
CA VAL A 10 -7.19 3.66 -19.32
C VAL A 10 -7.37 2.48 -20.27
N PHE A 11 -6.95 1.28 -19.89
CA PHE A 11 -7.02 0.11 -20.76
C PHE A 11 -8.44 -0.44 -20.96
N ASP A 12 -9.28 -0.39 -19.93
CA ASP A 12 -10.68 -0.80 -20.04
C ASP A 12 -11.60 0.31 -20.59
N GLY A 13 -11.06 1.51 -20.80
CA GLY A 13 -11.77 2.66 -21.35
C GLY A 13 -12.71 3.36 -20.37
N SER A 14 -12.67 3.04 -19.09
CA SER A 14 -13.44 3.76 -18.06
C SER A 14 -12.88 5.17 -17.78
N ILE A 15 -11.59 5.38 -18.04
CA ILE A 15 -10.95 6.69 -18.02
C ILE A 15 -10.68 7.12 -19.47
N LYS A 16 -11.35 8.19 -19.89
CA LYS A 16 -11.22 8.72 -21.24
C LYS A 16 -10.01 9.66 -21.38
N PRO A 17 -9.47 9.84 -22.59
CA PRO A 17 -8.33 10.74 -22.82
C PRO A 17 -8.52 12.15 -22.26
N GLU A 18 -9.76 12.68 -22.37
CA GLU A 18 -10.14 14.02 -21.91
C GLU A 18 -10.19 14.15 -20.38
N GLN A 19 -9.90 13.07 -19.66
CA GLN A 19 -9.97 12.98 -18.20
C GLN A 19 -8.68 12.42 -17.57
N TYR A 20 -7.62 12.21 -18.34
CA TYR A 20 -6.44 11.53 -17.86
C TYR A 20 -5.79 12.25 -16.69
N ASN A 21 -5.59 13.56 -16.79
CA ASN A 21 -4.91 14.30 -15.73
C ASN A 21 -5.81 14.48 -14.51
N GLN A 22 -7.09 14.77 -14.72
CA GLN A 22 -8.08 14.86 -13.64
C GLN A 22 -8.14 13.53 -12.84
N LYS A 23 -8.32 12.39 -13.53
CA LYS A 23 -8.42 11.08 -12.87
C LYS A 23 -7.14 10.66 -12.18
N TRP A 24 -5.98 11.00 -12.73
CA TRP A 24 -4.72 10.80 -12.05
C TRP A 24 -4.67 11.50 -10.70
N TRP A 25 -5.04 12.77 -10.63
CA TRP A 25 -5.02 13.53 -9.39
C TRP A 25 -6.14 13.14 -8.42
N GLU A 26 -7.30 12.77 -8.90
CA GLU A 26 -8.37 12.20 -8.06
C GLU A 26 -7.89 10.92 -7.35
N LEU A 27 -7.27 10.00 -8.09
CA LEU A 27 -6.73 8.77 -7.51
C LEU A 27 -5.57 9.05 -6.53
N LYS A 28 -4.70 10.02 -6.83
CA LYS A 28 -3.64 10.43 -5.90
C LYS A 28 -4.20 11.03 -4.62
N ALA A 29 -5.18 11.89 -4.72
CA ALA A 29 -5.84 12.45 -3.54
C ALA A 29 -6.50 11.35 -2.69
N GLN A 30 -7.22 10.44 -3.33
CA GLN A 30 -7.95 9.37 -2.64
C GLN A 30 -7.02 8.38 -1.93
N TYR A 31 -5.94 7.94 -2.59
CA TYR A 31 -5.09 6.84 -2.09
C TYR A 31 -3.78 7.28 -1.45
N GLN A 32 -3.35 8.51 -1.66
CA GLN A 32 -2.12 9.05 -1.08
C GLN A 32 -2.32 10.32 -0.26
N GLY A 33 -3.49 10.95 -0.35
CA GLY A 33 -3.72 12.26 0.29
C GLY A 33 -2.86 13.38 -0.33
N VAL A 34 -2.48 13.27 -1.62
CA VAL A 34 -1.58 14.21 -2.29
C VAL A 34 -2.36 15.00 -3.35
N ALA A 35 -2.25 16.31 -3.29
CA ALA A 35 -2.81 17.23 -4.27
C ALA A 35 -1.69 17.93 -5.07
N PRO A 36 -1.97 18.44 -6.30
CA PRO A 36 -1.00 19.22 -7.03
C PRO A 36 -0.78 20.59 -6.36
N ALA A 37 0.41 21.15 -6.51
CA ALA A 37 0.75 22.46 -5.93
C ALA A 37 0.00 23.64 -6.56
N GLY A 38 -0.61 23.43 -7.72
CA GLY A 38 -1.41 24.42 -8.45
C GLY A 38 -2.42 23.73 -9.38
N ALA A 39 -3.23 24.50 -10.10
CA ALA A 39 -4.17 23.96 -11.07
C ALA A 39 -3.43 23.17 -12.16
N ARG A 40 -3.91 21.95 -12.42
CA ARG A 40 -3.35 21.03 -13.42
C ARG A 40 -4.50 20.50 -14.27
N GLY A 41 -4.71 21.11 -15.43
CA GLY A 41 -5.75 20.71 -16.38
C GLY A 41 -5.32 19.58 -17.31
N GLU A 42 -6.14 19.29 -18.32
CA GLU A 42 -5.88 18.22 -19.30
C GLU A 42 -4.82 18.59 -20.34
N GLU A 43 -4.33 19.85 -20.36
CA GLU A 43 -3.14 20.25 -21.13
C GLU A 43 -1.85 19.60 -20.59
N PHE A 44 -1.89 19.03 -19.38
CA PHE A 44 -0.82 18.27 -18.77
C PHE A 44 -1.13 16.77 -18.83
N PHE A 45 -0.07 15.98 -18.82
CA PHE A 45 -0.15 14.52 -18.64
C PHE A 45 0.78 14.08 -17.52
N ASP A 46 0.39 14.40 -16.26
CA ASP A 46 1.23 14.15 -15.09
C ASP A 46 1.44 12.66 -14.81
N ALA A 47 0.49 11.81 -15.21
CA ALA A 47 0.65 10.36 -15.17
C ALA A 47 1.87 9.87 -15.96
N GLY A 48 2.24 10.57 -17.03
CA GLY A 48 3.39 10.25 -17.87
C GLY A 48 4.73 10.44 -17.15
N ALA A 49 4.79 11.25 -16.10
CA ALA A 49 5.99 11.43 -15.28
C ALA A 49 6.25 10.22 -14.35
N LYS A 50 5.27 9.35 -14.16
CA LYS A 50 5.45 8.11 -13.39
C LYS A 50 5.90 6.99 -14.32
N TYR A 51 7.18 6.62 -14.29
CA TYR A 51 7.81 5.61 -15.15
C TYR A 51 6.91 4.37 -15.43
N HIS A 52 6.24 3.85 -14.40
CA HIS A 52 5.42 2.64 -14.49
C HIS A 52 4.15 2.82 -15.36
N VAL A 53 3.75 4.04 -15.67
CA VAL A 53 2.63 4.33 -16.57
C VAL A 53 3.07 4.20 -18.02
N PRO A 54 3.99 5.05 -18.56
CA PRO A 54 4.42 4.94 -19.94
C PRO A 54 5.22 3.65 -20.18
N GLY A 55 5.97 3.17 -19.19
CA GLY A 55 6.73 1.91 -19.27
C GLY A 55 5.88 0.65 -19.20
N ASN A 56 4.56 0.78 -19.07
CA ASN A 56 3.61 -0.33 -18.97
C ASN A 56 4.02 -1.40 -17.95
N THR A 57 4.56 -0.99 -16.80
CA THR A 57 5.11 -1.89 -15.79
C THR A 57 4.08 -2.20 -14.71
N PRO A 58 3.72 -3.49 -14.45
CA PRO A 58 2.86 -3.86 -13.34
C PRO A 58 3.49 -3.45 -12.01
N TYR A 59 2.74 -2.72 -11.16
CA TYR A 59 3.29 -2.13 -9.94
C TYR A 59 2.47 -2.36 -8.68
N LEU A 60 1.45 -3.20 -8.74
CA LEU A 60 0.63 -3.58 -7.58
C LEU A 60 1.39 -4.52 -6.62
N ARG A 61 2.41 -5.20 -7.09
CA ARG A 61 3.12 -6.27 -6.38
C ARG A 61 3.67 -5.82 -5.03
N TYR A 62 4.24 -4.63 -4.95
CA TYR A 62 4.79 -4.11 -3.69
C TYR A 62 3.70 -3.79 -2.66
N PHE A 63 2.55 -3.33 -3.11
CA PHE A 63 1.42 -3.13 -2.21
C PHE A 63 0.92 -4.46 -1.61
N LEU A 64 0.76 -5.48 -2.45
CA LEU A 64 0.37 -6.82 -1.99
C LEU A 64 1.43 -7.44 -1.07
N ALA A 65 2.71 -7.28 -1.42
CA ALA A 65 3.82 -7.78 -0.61
C ALA A 65 3.87 -7.12 0.79
N ARG A 66 3.50 -5.85 0.91
CA ARG A 66 3.40 -5.18 2.21
C ARG A 66 2.30 -5.77 3.09
N ILE A 67 1.16 -6.11 2.52
CA ILE A 67 0.09 -6.81 3.25
C ILE A 67 0.56 -8.21 3.66
N LEU A 68 1.10 -8.99 2.72
CA LEU A 68 1.61 -10.34 2.96
C LEU A 68 2.72 -10.36 4.03
N GLN A 69 3.57 -9.34 4.09
CA GLN A 69 4.61 -9.22 5.10
C GLN A 69 4.03 -9.36 6.53
N TYR A 70 2.91 -8.69 6.80
CA TYR A 70 2.29 -8.74 8.12
C TYR A 70 1.51 -10.03 8.35
N GLN A 71 0.92 -10.63 7.32
CA GLN A 71 0.34 -11.96 7.42
C GLN A 71 1.39 -13.01 7.75
N PHE A 72 2.54 -13.00 7.07
CA PHE A 72 3.65 -13.89 7.37
C PHE A 72 4.21 -13.66 8.77
N TYR A 73 4.38 -12.40 9.15
CA TYR A 73 4.86 -12.05 10.49
C TYR A 73 3.94 -12.60 11.58
N LYS A 74 2.62 -12.38 11.44
CA LYS A 74 1.64 -12.93 12.38
C LYS A 74 1.69 -14.44 12.41
N GLY A 75 1.69 -15.11 11.26
CA GLY A 75 1.77 -16.58 11.19
C GLY A 75 3.02 -17.15 11.85
N LEU A 76 4.15 -16.43 11.80
CA LEU A 76 5.37 -16.83 12.50
C LEU A 76 5.29 -16.59 14.01
N CYS A 77 4.66 -15.50 14.43
CA CYS A 77 4.38 -15.22 15.85
C CYS A 77 3.47 -16.28 16.45
N ASP A 78 2.40 -16.64 15.73
CA ASP A 78 1.46 -17.70 16.14
C ASP A 78 2.19 -19.06 16.23
N ALA A 79 3.06 -19.37 15.28
CA ALA A 79 3.90 -20.57 15.29
C ALA A 79 4.90 -20.60 16.47
N ALA A 80 5.35 -19.42 16.91
CA ALA A 80 6.21 -19.30 18.08
C ALA A 80 5.43 -19.36 19.41
N GLY A 81 4.09 -19.48 19.38
CA GLY A 81 3.25 -19.49 20.56
C GLY A 81 3.10 -18.12 21.23
N TYR A 82 3.38 -17.03 20.49
CA TYR A 82 3.27 -15.68 21.05
C TYR A 82 1.80 -15.23 21.16
N THR A 83 1.42 -14.69 22.32
CA THR A 83 0.04 -14.26 22.62
C THR A 83 -0.08 -12.78 23.01
N GLY A 84 1.00 -12.03 22.96
CA GLY A 84 1.02 -10.60 23.26
C GLY A 84 0.67 -9.71 22.07
N PRO A 85 0.81 -8.38 22.22
CA PRO A 85 0.60 -7.43 21.11
C PRO A 85 1.52 -7.72 19.93
N LEU A 86 0.96 -7.77 18.71
CA LEU A 86 1.69 -8.21 17.51
C LEU A 86 2.95 -7.36 17.23
N ASN A 87 2.89 -6.05 17.49
CA ASN A 87 4.03 -5.14 17.32
C ASN A 87 5.21 -5.40 18.28
N GLN A 88 5.01 -6.21 19.33
CA GLN A 88 6.04 -6.60 20.30
C GLN A 88 6.50 -8.04 20.11
N CYS A 89 5.93 -8.77 19.14
CA CYS A 89 6.29 -10.15 18.89
C CYS A 89 7.77 -10.26 18.49
N THR A 90 8.41 -11.31 18.97
CA THR A 90 9.66 -11.81 18.42
C THR A 90 9.61 -13.32 18.33
N PHE A 91 10.04 -13.86 17.21
CA PHE A 91 10.23 -15.28 17.00
C PHE A 91 11.73 -15.63 16.86
N TYR A 92 12.61 -14.70 17.23
CA TYR A 92 14.06 -14.92 17.19
C TYR A 92 14.44 -16.12 18.05
N GLY A 93 15.21 -17.03 17.48
CA GLY A 93 15.63 -18.26 18.16
C GLY A 93 14.56 -19.36 18.27
N ASN A 94 13.30 -19.11 17.85
CA ASN A 94 12.26 -20.12 17.85
C ASN A 94 12.42 -21.06 16.65
N LYS A 95 12.74 -22.34 16.94
CA LYS A 95 13.03 -23.33 15.90
C LYS A 95 11.81 -23.70 15.07
N GLU A 96 10.63 -23.77 15.68
CA GLU A 96 9.40 -24.11 14.98
C GLU A 96 9.00 -23.03 13.97
N ALA A 97 8.99 -21.77 14.40
CA ALA A 97 8.77 -20.64 13.51
C ALA A 97 9.81 -20.61 12.37
N GLY A 98 11.10 -20.86 12.70
CA GLY A 98 12.16 -20.93 11.72
C GLY A 98 11.97 -22.05 10.69
N GLN A 99 11.55 -23.23 11.11
CA GLN A 99 11.26 -24.35 10.21
C GLN A 99 10.08 -24.07 9.28
N LYS A 100 8.99 -23.49 9.79
CA LYS A 100 7.83 -23.08 8.98
C LYS A 100 8.22 -22.01 7.95
N TYR A 101 9.01 -21.02 8.37
CA TYR A 101 9.49 -19.97 7.48
C TYR A 101 10.39 -20.53 6.38
N TRP A 102 11.33 -21.41 6.73
CA TRP A 102 12.20 -22.06 5.76
C TRP A 102 11.43 -22.95 4.79
N ALA A 103 10.44 -23.71 5.28
CA ALA A 103 9.57 -24.53 4.45
C ALA A 103 8.81 -23.69 3.41
N MET A 104 8.34 -22.50 3.79
CA MET A 104 7.73 -21.55 2.87
C MET A 104 8.73 -21.04 1.82
N LEU A 105 9.89 -20.55 2.26
CA LEU A 105 10.91 -19.98 1.37
C LEU A 105 11.47 -20.99 0.37
N SER A 106 11.69 -22.24 0.79
CA SER A 106 12.26 -23.30 -0.06
C SER A 106 11.36 -23.69 -1.24
N LYS A 107 10.07 -23.33 -1.20
CA LYS A 107 9.14 -23.58 -2.32
C LYS A 107 9.34 -22.61 -3.48
N GLY A 108 9.82 -21.41 -3.21
CA GLY A 108 9.94 -20.37 -4.23
C GLY A 108 8.63 -20.18 -4.99
N ALA A 109 8.68 -20.26 -6.32
CA ALA A 109 7.54 -20.15 -7.21
C ALA A 109 7.02 -21.52 -7.74
N SER A 110 7.32 -22.63 -7.05
CA SER A 110 6.94 -23.98 -7.49
C SER A 110 5.43 -24.27 -7.37
N GLN A 111 4.70 -23.46 -6.66
CA GLN A 111 3.25 -23.58 -6.47
C GLN A 111 2.57 -22.19 -6.44
N PRO A 112 1.24 -22.11 -6.60
CA PRO A 112 0.51 -20.86 -6.43
C PRO A 112 0.75 -20.24 -5.06
N TRP A 113 0.95 -18.92 -5.00
CA TRP A 113 1.27 -18.19 -3.77
C TRP A 113 0.21 -18.38 -2.67
N GLN A 114 -1.07 -18.59 -3.05
CA GLN A 114 -2.15 -18.85 -2.10
C GLN A 114 -1.93 -20.14 -1.31
N ALA A 115 -1.43 -21.20 -1.96
CA ALA A 115 -1.10 -22.45 -1.28
C ALA A 115 0.07 -22.25 -0.29
N THR A 116 1.09 -21.50 -0.71
CA THR A 116 2.22 -21.15 0.16
C THR A 116 1.79 -20.31 1.36
N LEU A 117 0.91 -19.32 1.14
CA LEU A 117 0.34 -18.51 2.22
C LEU A 117 -0.43 -19.37 3.22
N LYS A 118 -1.27 -20.28 2.73
CA LYS A 118 -2.09 -21.17 3.56
C LYS A 118 -1.26 -22.08 4.47
N GLU A 119 -0.16 -22.60 3.98
CA GLU A 119 0.72 -23.46 4.76
C GLU A 119 1.34 -22.75 5.96
N LEU A 120 1.68 -21.45 5.80
CA LEU A 120 2.26 -20.68 6.89
C LEU A 120 1.21 -20.08 7.83
N THR A 121 0.09 -19.59 7.28
CA THR A 121 -0.88 -18.75 8.01
C THR A 121 -2.22 -19.39 8.24
N GLY A 122 -2.50 -20.56 7.62
CA GLY A 122 -3.79 -21.23 7.66
C GLY A 122 -4.86 -20.65 6.71
N THR A 123 -4.58 -19.52 6.04
CA THR A 123 -5.50 -18.90 5.06
C THR A 123 -4.86 -18.74 3.69
N ASP A 124 -5.64 -18.95 2.65
CA ASP A 124 -5.25 -18.72 1.25
C ASP A 124 -5.67 -17.34 0.72
N LYS A 125 -6.22 -16.49 1.59
CA LYS A 125 -6.72 -15.17 1.22
C LYS A 125 -5.80 -14.07 1.71
N LEU A 126 -5.61 -13.07 0.85
CA LEU A 126 -4.94 -11.84 1.26
C LEU A 126 -5.81 -11.11 2.28
N ASP A 127 -5.22 -10.76 3.42
CA ASP A 127 -5.89 -10.08 4.53
C ASP A 127 -5.00 -8.99 5.11
N ALA A 128 -5.52 -7.78 5.22
CA ALA A 128 -4.83 -6.65 5.81
C ALA A 128 -4.99 -6.57 7.34
N ALA A 129 -5.82 -7.40 7.95
CA ALA A 129 -6.06 -7.37 9.40
C ALA A 129 -4.77 -7.48 10.24
N PRO A 130 -3.80 -8.37 9.93
CA PRO A 130 -2.54 -8.41 10.67
C PRO A 130 -1.73 -7.11 10.60
N MET A 131 -1.77 -6.39 9.47
CA MET A 131 -1.12 -5.08 9.36
C MET A 131 -1.81 -4.04 10.25
N LEU A 132 -3.14 -4.01 10.25
CA LEU A 132 -3.91 -3.11 11.11
C LEU A 132 -3.69 -3.42 12.59
N GLU A 133 -3.66 -4.70 12.96
CA GLU A 133 -3.34 -5.17 14.31
C GLU A 133 -1.95 -4.69 14.76
N TYR A 134 -0.95 -4.83 13.90
CA TYR A 134 0.42 -4.38 14.19
C TYR A 134 0.49 -2.88 14.48
N PHE A 135 -0.23 -2.06 13.73
CA PHE A 135 -0.22 -0.60 13.88
C PHE A 135 -1.29 -0.05 14.83
N ALA A 136 -2.16 -0.88 15.38
CA ALA A 136 -3.22 -0.40 16.27
C ALA A 136 -2.71 0.41 17.48
N PRO A 137 -1.61 0.02 18.18
CA PRO A 137 -1.09 0.82 19.28
C PRO A 137 -0.58 2.20 18.84
N LEU A 138 0.07 2.27 17.67
CA LEU A 138 0.51 3.54 17.09
C LEU A 138 -0.68 4.41 16.68
N GLN A 139 -1.71 3.82 16.09
CA GLN A 139 -2.92 4.55 15.71
C GLN A 139 -3.61 5.17 16.93
N GLU A 140 -3.71 4.43 18.02
CA GLU A 140 -4.30 4.92 19.25
C GLU A 140 -3.48 6.06 19.87
N TRP A 141 -2.17 5.89 19.92
CA TRP A 141 -1.26 6.95 20.38
C TRP A 141 -1.38 8.23 19.52
N LEU A 142 -1.44 8.09 18.19
CA LEU A 142 -1.62 9.22 17.28
C LEU A 142 -2.95 9.94 17.47
N LYS A 143 -4.04 9.22 17.75
CA LYS A 143 -5.33 9.84 18.07
C LYS A 143 -5.21 10.74 19.28
N GLN A 144 -4.57 10.25 20.34
CA GLN A 144 -4.37 11.03 21.58
C GLN A 144 -3.48 12.26 21.32
N GLN A 145 -2.37 12.10 20.58
CA GLN A 145 -1.45 13.21 20.28
C GLN A 145 -2.10 14.28 19.39
N ASN A 146 -3.03 13.89 18.54
CA ASN A 146 -3.70 14.77 17.58
C ASN A 146 -5.04 15.31 18.12
N GLU A 147 -5.40 15.01 19.36
CA GLU A 147 -6.64 15.51 19.94
C GLU A 147 -6.66 17.05 19.94
N GLY A 148 -7.72 17.62 19.35
CA GLY A 148 -7.86 19.07 19.20
C GLY A 148 -6.95 19.70 18.12
N GLN A 149 -6.13 18.91 17.42
CA GLN A 149 -5.30 19.40 16.31
C GLN A 149 -6.03 19.26 14.98
N MET A 150 -5.86 20.25 14.11
CA MET A 150 -6.27 20.12 12.72
C MET A 150 -5.20 19.32 11.97
N CYS A 151 -5.46 18.01 11.81
CA CYS A 151 -4.54 17.10 11.13
C CYS A 151 -4.93 16.92 9.67
N GLY A 152 -3.91 16.74 8.83
CA GLY A 152 -4.06 16.56 7.40
C GLY A 152 -3.93 17.88 6.66
N TRP A 153 -4.05 17.78 5.34
CA TRP A 153 -3.98 18.92 4.48
C TRP A 153 -5.31 19.15 3.76
N GLN A 154 -5.83 20.31 3.93
CA GLN A 154 -6.94 20.72 3.09
C GLN A 154 -6.34 21.24 1.79
N ALA A 155 -6.71 20.64 0.67
CA ALA A 155 -6.50 21.24 -0.62
C ALA A 155 -7.27 22.56 -0.62
N GLY A 156 -6.58 23.65 -0.29
CA GLY A 156 -7.12 24.99 -0.53
C GLY A 156 -7.37 25.18 -2.03
N PRO A 157 -8.19 26.16 -2.43
CA PRO A 157 -8.32 26.51 -3.84
C PRO A 157 -6.91 26.72 -4.39
N ALA A 158 -6.59 26.07 -5.51
CA ALA A 158 -5.28 26.14 -6.13
C ALA A 158 -4.86 27.59 -6.28
N GLN A 159 -3.85 28.02 -5.53
CA GLN A 159 -3.31 29.36 -5.72
C GLN A 159 -2.59 29.40 -7.08
N PRO A 160 -2.84 30.40 -7.91
CA PRO A 160 -2.12 30.54 -9.16
C PRO A 160 -0.62 30.65 -8.87
N VAL A 161 0.16 29.75 -9.48
CA VAL A 161 1.61 29.80 -9.40
C VAL A 161 2.07 31.12 -9.97
N LYS A 162 2.64 32.01 -9.16
CA LYS A 162 3.31 33.19 -9.68
C LYS A 162 4.42 32.70 -10.63
N PRO A 163 4.46 33.18 -11.87
CA PRO A 163 5.61 32.89 -12.74
C PRO A 163 6.88 33.35 -12.05
N ALA A 164 7.92 32.52 -12.10
CA ALA A 164 9.24 32.94 -11.63
C ALA A 164 9.60 34.25 -12.35
N ALA A 165 10.03 35.24 -11.58
CA ALA A 165 10.53 36.48 -12.16
C ALA A 165 11.75 36.16 -13.06
N PRO A 166 11.92 36.87 -14.21
CA PRO A 166 12.99 36.63 -15.15
C PRO A 166 14.39 36.83 -14.53
#